data_d48f852be21846679472d8bd74a8f1c6
#
_entry.id   d48f852be21846679472d8bd74a8f1c6
#
_cell.length_a   1.000
_cell.length_b   1.000
_cell.length_c   1.000
_cell.angle_alpha   90.00
_cell.angle_beta   90.00
_cell.angle_gamma   90.00
#
_symmetry.space_group_name_H-M   'P 1'
#
loop_
_entity.id
_entity.type
_entity.pdbx_description
1 polymer ?
#
loop_
_entity_poly.entity_id
_entity_poly.type
_entity_poly.pdbx_seq_one_letter_code
_entity_poly.pdbx_strand_id
1 'polypeptide(L)'
;MAGILIPFLIFTPWLTAILVWFIGDKHEEGLHQFASAGAILSAILSLLLLSQIGDSTISFAKIGPLFGNLSFSTDALGIILACIANCIGSLTVIFSAEYMKHEKSLARYYSMVLLFIGAMSGLVLTANIFMIFFFWEITALCSYQLISFYNDDPNAVRGGLKALFITQFGGIGLMVAGLLIFGYTHSFEIGRFIQAAQGGEIPANVLGIIGFTLIIAATAKSAQFPFFTWLPDAMEAPTPVSALIHAATMVNAGVYLLCRFFPALEAVPGWKMTILILGLITILISSLMAIFATDLKRVLAYSTVSQLGYMFAAIGAGSVLACQFHLLSHAIFKALLFLCAGAIIHSCGTRDMYKMGGFFKKIPFISVTFIIGSLALAGIPVLNGFWSKELILESIHSGTPIIIYILMLFSVILTALYTIRCVWLVFFGEPRSDLHVHDAPFLMALPLGILSLGTITSWLVFEPFSQSLSNSLPLYGIPKETLSELVSKIFGDPYTFLALGMVAIGILIWFLRNKLPLHNSITRKIKSISLNSFGFEAINNGVVNGINAASEAIRNIQTGSLNWNIFGMLIGLICILIALMIGGL
;
A
#
# COMPACT_ATOMS: atom_id res chain seq x y z
N MET A 1 7.93 29.23 2.03
CA MET A 1 6.87 28.82 1.10
C MET A 1 6.24 27.48 1.53
N ALA A 2 7.01 26.48 1.94
CA ALA A 2 6.51 25.19 2.43
C ALA A 2 5.46 25.34 3.57
N GLY A 3 5.66 26.29 4.50
CA GLY A 3 4.70 26.55 5.60
C GLY A 3 3.30 26.97 5.15
N ILE A 4 3.14 27.42 3.91
CA ILE A 4 1.84 27.72 3.31
C ILE A 4 1.35 26.52 2.49
N LEU A 5 2.23 25.91 1.69
CA LEU A 5 1.86 24.84 0.77
C LEU A 5 1.38 23.57 1.50
N ILE A 6 2.01 23.18 2.62
CA ILE A 6 1.65 21.96 3.35
C ILE A 6 0.20 21.97 3.87
N PRO A 7 -0.25 23.01 4.62
CA PRO A 7 -1.66 23.08 5.02
C PRO A 7 -2.62 23.10 3.82
N PHE A 8 -2.33 23.88 2.79
CA PHE A 8 -3.17 23.90 1.60
C PHE A 8 -3.25 22.54 0.93
N LEU A 9 -2.14 21.79 0.84
CA LEU A 9 -2.11 20.44 0.28
C LEU A 9 -3.00 19.47 1.05
N ILE A 10 -3.03 19.55 2.37
CA ILE A 10 -3.84 18.65 3.22
C ILE A 10 -5.31 19.07 3.20
N PHE A 11 -5.58 20.38 3.36
CA PHE A 11 -6.94 20.87 3.55
C PHE A 11 -7.72 21.09 2.25
N THR A 12 -7.06 21.33 1.11
CA THR A 12 -7.76 21.50 -0.19
C THR A 12 -8.63 20.28 -0.52
N PRO A 13 -8.10 19.03 -0.53
CA PRO A 13 -8.95 17.88 -0.80
C PRO A 13 -10.00 17.65 0.29
N TRP A 14 -9.73 17.98 1.56
CA TRP A 14 -10.70 17.88 2.65
C TRP A 14 -11.86 18.87 2.52
N LEU A 15 -11.54 20.13 2.21
CA LEU A 15 -12.56 21.16 1.96
C LEU A 15 -13.40 20.78 0.73
N THR A 16 -12.75 20.30 -0.33
CA THR A 16 -13.47 19.80 -1.51
C THR A 16 -14.36 18.61 -1.15
N ALA A 17 -13.91 17.68 -0.31
CA ALA A 17 -14.70 16.55 0.17
C ALA A 17 -15.98 17.01 0.91
N ILE A 18 -15.83 17.97 1.79
CA ILE A 18 -16.96 18.54 2.54
C ILE A 18 -17.95 19.21 1.58
N LEU A 19 -17.48 20.01 0.63
CA LEU A 19 -18.34 20.69 -0.34
C LEU A 19 -19.06 19.70 -1.26
N VAL A 20 -18.36 18.67 -1.74
CA VAL A 20 -18.93 17.57 -2.53
C VAL A 20 -20.03 16.85 -1.75
N TRP A 21 -19.82 16.60 -0.45
CA TRP A 21 -20.83 15.98 0.41
C TRP A 21 -22.11 16.84 0.50
N PHE A 22 -21.99 18.16 0.63
CA PHE A 22 -23.14 19.07 0.70
C PHE A 22 -23.83 19.27 -0.66
N ILE A 23 -23.10 19.22 -1.80
CA ILE A 23 -23.69 19.27 -3.13
C ILE A 23 -24.64 18.07 -3.32
N GLY A 24 -24.25 16.89 -2.81
CA GLY A 24 -25.04 15.67 -2.90
C GLY A 24 -25.17 15.14 -4.33
N ASP A 25 -25.91 14.04 -4.51
CA ASP A 25 -26.01 13.32 -5.79
C ASP A 25 -26.94 13.98 -6.83
N LYS A 26 -27.50 15.16 -6.54
CA LYS A 26 -28.51 15.81 -7.41
C LYS A 26 -27.92 16.38 -8.72
N HIS A 27 -26.63 16.66 -8.76
CA HIS A 27 -25.94 17.29 -9.89
C HIS A 27 -24.69 16.49 -10.28
N GLU A 28 -24.88 15.31 -10.87
CA GLU A 28 -23.83 14.35 -11.19
C GLU A 28 -22.64 14.97 -11.94
N GLU A 29 -22.90 15.65 -13.08
CA GLU A 29 -21.82 16.27 -13.87
C GLU A 29 -21.05 17.35 -13.11
N GLY A 30 -21.74 18.22 -12.39
CA GLY A 30 -21.10 19.25 -11.56
C GLY A 30 -20.27 18.65 -10.44
N LEU A 31 -20.70 17.55 -9.86
CA LEU A 31 -20.00 16.83 -8.80
C LEU A 31 -18.71 16.22 -9.31
N HIS A 32 -18.71 15.57 -10.49
CA HIS A 32 -17.50 15.06 -11.15
C HIS A 32 -16.48 16.17 -11.44
N GLN A 33 -16.94 17.29 -12.00
CA GLN A 33 -16.07 18.43 -12.34
C GLN A 33 -15.48 19.05 -11.09
N PHE A 34 -16.27 19.26 -10.05
CA PHE A 34 -15.82 19.89 -8.80
C PHE A 34 -14.83 19.00 -8.05
N ALA A 35 -15.10 17.70 -7.94
CA ALA A 35 -14.17 16.74 -7.33
C ALA A 35 -12.84 16.65 -8.10
N SER A 36 -12.90 16.63 -9.45
CA SER A 36 -11.71 16.61 -10.30
C SER A 36 -10.90 17.90 -10.16
N ALA A 37 -11.54 19.07 -10.12
CA ALA A 37 -10.85 20.35 -9.93
C ALA A 37 -10.10 20.40 -8.59
N GLY A 38 -10.73 19.97 -7.50
CA GLY A 38 -10.09 19.91 -6.18
C GLY A 38 -8.92 18.93 -6.13
N ALA A 39 -9.05 17.76 -6.76
CA ALA A 39 -7.97 16.78 -6.84
C ALA A 39 -6.80 17.28 -7.70
N ILE A 40 -7.07 17.92 -8.84
CA ILE A 40 -6.04 18.52 -9.71
C ILE A 40 -5.32 19.65 -8.97
N LEU A 41 -6.04 20.53 -8.28
CA LEU A 41 -5.43 21.59 -7.48
C LEU A 41 -4.49 21.01 -6.42
N SER A 42 -4.91 19.95 -5.75
CA SER A 42 -4.08 19.24 -4.77
C SER A 42 -2.82 18.64 -5.41
N ALA A 43 -2.93 18.04 -6.61
CA ALA A 43 -1.77 17.55 -7.35
C ALA A 43 -0.80 18.69 -7.73
N ILE A 44 -1.31 19.83 -8.18
CA ILE A 44 -0.47 21.01 -8.50
C ILE A 44 0.26 21.49 -7.24
N LEU A 45 -0.42 21.60 -6.10
CA LEU A 45 0.20 21.99 -4.83
C LEU A 45 1.30 21.02 -4.41
N SER A 46 1.10 19.70 -4.62
CA SER A 46 2.11 18.69 -4.30
C SER A 46 3.35 18.78 -5.21
N LEU A 47 3.16 19.08 -6.49
CA LEU A 47 4.27 19.31 -7.44
C LEU A 47 5.06 20.58 -7.08
N LEU A 48 4.37 21.65 -6.69
CA LEU A 48 5.04 22.88 -6.22
C LEU A 48 5.84 22.62 -4.94
N LEU A 49 5.39 21.69 -4.07
CA LEU A 49 6.08 21.34 -2.84
C LEU A 49 7.40 20.61 -3.10
N LEU A 50 7.59 19.94 -4.24
CA LEU A 50 8.87 19.31 -4.62
C LEU A 50 10.04 20.31 -4.62
N SER A 51 9.81 21.58 -4.99
CA SER A 51 10.83 22.62 -4.94
C SER A 51 11.24 23.05 -3.52
N GLN A 52 10.53 22.58 -2.52
CA GLN A 52 10.73 22.92 -1.10
C GLN A 52 11.37 21.78 -0.29
N ILE A 53 11.84 20.72 -0.97
CA ILE A 53 12.52 19.60 -0.30
C ILE A 53 13.76 20.12 0.42
N GLY A 54 13.86 19.78 1.70
CA GLY A 54 14.97 20.17 2.57
C GLY A 54 14.92 19.42 3.90
N ASP A 55 15.93 19.62 4.74
CA ASP A 55 16.00 19.05 6.08
C ASP A 55 15.46 20.07 7.11
N SER A 56 14.14 20.28 7.09
CA SER A 56 13.52 21.21 8.05
C SER A 56 12.16 20.71 8.54
N THR A 57 11.83 21.05 9.79
CA THR A 57 10.53 20.82 10.40
C THR A 57 9.85 22.13 10.65
N ILE A 58 8.60 22.26 10.20
CA ILE A 58 7.79 23.47 10.34
C ILE A 58 6.71 23.20 11.38
N SER A 59 6.68 23.99 12.44
CA SER A 59 5.68 23.93 13.50
C SER A 59 4.64 25.02 13.32
N PHE A 60 3.35 24.66 13.30
CA PHE A 60 2.24 25.59 13.06
C PHE A 60 1.52 26.03 14.33
N ALA A 61 1.21 25.09 15.22
CA ALA A 61 0.46 25.37 16.42
C ALA A 61 0.76 24.33 17.51
N LYS A 62 0.62 24.70 18.77
CA LYS A 62 0.54 23.75 19.88
C LYS A 62 -0.83 23.06 19.88
N ILE A 63 -0.84 21.74 19.73
CA ILE A 63 -2.07 20.94 19.84
C ILE A 63 -2.51 20.84 21.31
N GLY A 64 -1.55 20.97 22.24
CA GLY A 64 -1.77 20.94 23.69
C GLY A 64 -0.48 20.62 24.42
N PRO A 65 -0.48 20.74 25.77
CA PRO A 65 0.73 20.45 26.56
C PRO A 65 1.22 19.02 26.42
N LEU A 66 0.31 18.07 26.18
CA LEU A 66 0.61 16.63 26.03
C LEU A 66 1.01 16.25 24.62
N PHE A 67 0.32 16.78 23.61
CA PHE A 67 0.43 16.31 22.22
C PHE A 67 1.51 17.04 21.42
N GLY A 68 2.13 18.07 22.00
CA GLY A 68 3.19 18.84 21.36
C GLY A 68 2.70 19.76 20.26
N ASN A 69 3.48 19.88 19.21
CA ASN A 69 3.22 20.77 18.09
C ASN A 69 2.58 20.04 16.91
N LEU A 70 1.72 20.74 16.17
CA LEU A 70 1.35 20.36 14.81
C LEU A 70 2.53 20.70 13.91
N SER A 71 3.41 19.72 13.71
CA SER A 71 4.67 19.86 12.98
C SER A 71 4.67 19.00 11.74
N PHE A 72 5.28 19.52 10.68
CA PHE A 72 5.43 18.84 9.39
C PHE A 72 6.88 18.91 8.92
N SER A 73 7.35 17.82 8.30
CA SER A 73 8.67 17.72 7.72
C SER A 73 8.67 18.11 6.25
N THR A 74 9.75 18.73 5.78
CA THR A 74 9.96 19.06 4.36
C THR A 74 10.92 18.09 3.68
N ASP A 75 11.22 16.94 4.29
CA ASP A 75 12.12 15.95 3.70
C ASP A 75 11.55 15.25 2.46
N ALA A 76 12.43 14.70 1.64
CA ALA A 76 12.08 14.04 0.40
C ALA A 76 11.20 12.80 0.61
N LEU A 77 11.35 12.06 1.74
CA LEU A 77 10.55 10.88 2.04
C LEU A 77 9.04 11.23 2.11
N GLY A 78 8.71 12.30 2.84
CA GLY A 78 7.33 12.77 2.97
C GLY A 78 6.80 13.44 1.72
N ILE A 79 7.56 14.38 1.14
CA ILE A 79 7.10 15.19 -0.01
C ILE A 79 6.90 14.34 -1.26
N ILE A 80 7.83 13.42 -1.58
CA ILE A 80 7.70 12.56 -2.76
C ILE A 80 6.48 11.64 -2.63
N LEU A 81 6.25 11.06 -1.46
CA LEU A 81 5.09 10.19 -1.26
C LEU A 81 3.78 10.98 -1.26
N ALA A 82 3.75 12.20 -0.72
CA ALA A 82 2.62 13.10 -0.86
C ALA A 82 2.34 13.44 -2.33
N CYS A 83 3.39 13.71 -3.12
CA CYS A 83 3.26 13.95 -4.56
C CYS A 83 2.68 12.74 -5.30
N ILE A 84 3.17 11.53 -5.02
CA ILE A 84 2.63 10.28 -5.58
C ILE A 84 1.14 10.13 -5.25
N ALA A 85 0.76 10.32 -3.98
CA ALA A 85 -0.62 10.17 -3.53
C ALA A 85 -1.57 11.17 -4.20
N ASN A 86 -1.16 12.43 -4.34
CA ASN A 86 -1.98 13.48 -4.94
C ASN A 86 -2.04 13.38 -6.46
N CYS A 87 -0.93 13.11 -7.16
CA CYS A 87 -0.91 12.98 -8.62
C CYS A 87 -1.71 11.75 -9.08
N ILE A 88 -1.44 10.58 -8.51
CA ILE A 88 -2.20 9.36 -8.86
C ILE A 88 -3.64 9.46 -8.37
N GLY A 89 -3.87 10.09 -7.21
CA GLY A 89 -5.21 10.36 -6.69
C GLY A 89 -6.03 11.22 -7.66
N SER A 90 -5.45 12.29 -8.21
CA SER A 90 -6.13 13.15 -9.19
C SER A 90 -6.43 12.41 -10.50
N LEU A 91 -5.49 11.61 -11.01
CA LEU A 91 -5.72 10.77 -12.19
C LEU A 91 -6.83 9.74 -11.95
N THR A 92 -6.89 9.19 -10.74
CA THR A 92 -7.96 8.27 -10.33
C THR A 92 -9.32 8.97 -10.28
N VAL A 93 -9.40 10.20 -9.76
CA VAL A 93 -10.63 10.99 -9.72
C VAL A 93 -11.10 11.34 -11.13
N ILE A 94 -10.19 11.72 -12.04
CA ILE A 94 -10.51 11.98 -13.46
C ILE A 94 -11.04 10.72 -14.13
N PHE A 95 -10.38 9.57 -13.95
CA PHE A 95 -10.84 8.28 -14.46
C PHE A 95 -12.23 7.91 -13.94
N SER A 96 -12.49 8.22 -12.67
CA SER A 96 -13.77 7.92 -12.00
C SER A 96 -14.95 8.71 -12.59
N ALA A 97 -14.71 9.85 -13.22
CA ALA A 97 -15.77 10.64 -13.84
C ALA A 97 -16.53 9.88 -14.96
N GLU A 98 -15.85 8.97 -15.64
CA GLU A 98 -16.48 8.09 -16.62
C GLU A 98 -16.81 6.71 -16.03
N TYR A 99 -15.91 6.14 -15.22
CA TYR A 99 -16.08 4.81 -14.65
C TYR A 99 -17.27 4.71 -13.70
N MET A 100 -17.52 5.75 -12.90
CA MET A 100 -18.59 5.80 -11.89
C MET A 100 -19.89 6.45 -12.43
N LYS A 101 -19.92 6.76 -13.72
CA LYS A 101 -21.08 7.36 -14.36
C LYS A 101 -22.32 6.46 -14.15
N HIS A 102 -23.41 7.07 -13.71
CA HIS A 102 -24.66 6.38 -13.38
C HIS A 102 -24.64 5.51 -12.10
N GLU A 103 -23.55 5.52 -11.33
CA GLU A 103 -23.52 4.89 -10.01
C GLU A 103 -24.26 5.73 -8.96
N LYS A 104 -24.81 5.09 -7.95
CA LYS A 104 -25.47 5.76 -6.83
C LYS A 104 -24.45 6.21 -5.78
N SER A 105 -24.81 7.22 -4.97
CA SER A 105 -24.00 7.70 -3.85
C SER A 105 -22.63 8.25 -4.26
N LEU A 106 -22.56 8.97 -5.37
CA LEU A 106 -21.34 9.59 -5.90
C LEU A 106 -20.74 10.64 -4.93
N ALA A 107 -21.60 11.40 -4.24
CA ALA A 107 -21.13 12.36 -3.23
C ALA A 107 -20.35 11.66 -2.12
N ARG A 108 -20.81 10.50 -1.61
CA ARG A 108 -20.09 9.67 -0.65
C ARG A 108 -18.78 9.18 -1.23
N TYR A 109 -18.79 8.68 -2.47
CA TYR A 109 -17.61 8.19 -3.17
C TYR A 109 -16.50 9.26 -3.23
N TYR A 110 -16.80 10.40 -3.85
CA TYR A 110 -15.80 11.47 -4.04
C TYR A 110 -15.36 12.10 -2.74
N SER A 111 -16.27 12.28 -1.77
CA SER A 111 -15.91 12.79 -0.45
C SER A 111 -14.90 11.88 0.25
N MET A 112 -15.12 10.56 0.22
CA MET A 112 -14.19 9.61 0.85
C MET A 112 -12.85 9.53 0.10
N VAL A 113 -12.85 9.60 -1.24
CA VAL A 113 -11.61 9.61 -2.04
C VAL A 113 -10.78 10.86 -1.74
N LEU A 114 -11.39 12.04 -1.71
CA LEU A 114 -10.70 13.31 -1.42
C LEU A 114 -10.23 13.40 0.03
N LEU A 115 -11.05 12.95 0.99
CA LEU A 115 -10.66 12.86 2.39
C LEU A 115 -9.44 11.93 2.56
N PHE A 116 -9.42 10.82 1.84
CA PHE A 116 -8.34 9.86 1.84
C PHE A 116 -7.03 10.44 1.28
N ILE A 117 -7.09 11.20 0.16
CA ILE A 117 -5.92 11.86 -0.44
C ILE A 117 -5.30 12.86 0.55
N GLY A 118 -6.11 13.70 1.18
CA GLY A 118 -5.63 14.66 2.19
C GLY A 118 -5.08 13.99 3.44
N ALA A 119 -5.72 12.90 3.90
CA ALA A 119 -5.23 12.12 5.05
C ALA A 119 -3.88 11.48 4.77
N MET A 120 -3.65 10.95 3.56
CA MET A 120 -2.34 10.43 3.15
C MET A 120 -1.28 11.53 3.11
N SER A 121 -1.61 12.70 2.59
CA SER A 121 -0.70 13.85 2.61
C SER A 121 -0.32 14.24 4.04
N GLY A 122 -1.29 14.32 4.95
CA GLY A 122 -1.05 14.58 6.36
C GLY A 122 -0.17 13.52 7.03
N LEU A 123 -0.43 12.23 6.74
CA LEU A 123 0.30 11.10 7.29
C LEU A 123 1.80 11.15 6.95
N VAL A 124 2.11 11.40 5.68
CA VAL A 124 3.51 11.30 5.21
C VAL A 124 4.31 12.58 5.45
N LEU A 125 3.65 13.71 5.63
CA LEU A 125 4.31 15.00 5.88
C LEU A 125 4.47 15.31 7.36
N THR A 126 3.68 14.72 8.27
CA THR A 126 3.80 15.05 9.69
C THR A 126 5.11 14.58 10.31
N ALA A 127 5.69 15.43 11.17
CA ALA A 127 6.87 15.15 11.98
C ALA A 127 6.53 14.63 13.40
N ASN A 128 5.25 14.37 13.68
CA ASN A 128 4.73 13.99 15.00
C ASN A 128 4.06 12.61 14.91
N ILE A 129 4.50 11.62 15.73
CA ILE A 129 3.99 10.26 15.67
C ILE A 129 2.52 10.14 16.09
N PHE A 130 2.04 11.00 17.00
CA PHE A 130 0.62 11.05 17.34
C PHE A 130 -0.23 11.49 16.16
N MET A 131 0.26 12.46 15.37
CA MET A 131 -0.40 12.88 14.14
C MET A 131 -0.31 11.82 13.03
N ILE A 132 0.80 11.04 12.96
CA ILE A 132 0.84 9.86 12.09
C ILE A 132 -0.31 8.93 12.46
N PHE A 133 -0.50 8.60 13.74
CA PHE A 133 -1.59 7.75 14.20
C PHE A 133 -2.96 8.33 13.82
N PHE A 134 -3.18 9.63 14.04
CA PHE A 134 -4.44 10.29 13.69
C PHE A 134 -4.79 10.14 12.19
N PHE A 135 -3.85 10.48 11.30
CA PHE A 135 -4.07 10.35 9.86
C PHE A 135 -4.15 8.87 9.42
N TRP A 136 -3.44 7.98 10.10
CA TRP A 136 -3.49 6.53 9.88
C TRP A 136 -4.89 5.97 10.09
N GLU A 137 -5.57 6.43 11.13
CA GLU A 137 -6.94 6.03 11.43
C GLU A 137 -7.94 6.60 10.42
N ILE A 138 -7.77 7.85 10.00
CA ILE A 138 -8.61 8.44 8.94
C ILE A 138 -8.46 7.63 7.64
N THR A 139 -7.23 7.25 7.25
CA THR A 139 -7.04 6.41 6.05
C THR A 139 -7.69 5.04 6.18
N ALA A 140 -7.70 4.44 7.37
CA ALA A 140 -8.37 3.16 7.61
C ALA A 140 -9.89 3.29 7.47
N LEU A 141 -10.48 4.35 8.04
CA LEU A 141 -11.92 4.63 7.94
C LEU A 141 -12.34 4.90 6.49
N CYS A 142 -11.60 5.75 5.76
CA CYS A 142 -11.88 6.04 4.36
C CYS A 142 -11.81 4.76 3.51
N SER A 143 -10.77 3.91 3.73
CA SER A 143 -10.64 2.65 2.99
C SER A 143 -11.80 1.70 3.26
N TYR A 144 -12.25 1.57 4.50
CA TYR A 144 -13.44 0.80 4.86
C TYR A 144 -14.67 1.26 4.07
N GLN A 145 -14.95 2.58 4.09
CA GLN A 145 -16.10 3.16 3.40
C GLN A 145 -16.03 2.99 1.86
N LEU A 146 -14.83 3.03 1.31
CA LEU A 146 -14.60 2.86 -0.13
C LEU A 146 -14.64 1.40 -0.56
N ILE A 147 -14.14 0.47 0.25
CA ILE A 147 -14.22 -0.98 -0.03
C ILE A 147 -15.67 -1.46 0.08
N SER A 148 -16.40 -0.98 1.09
CA SER A 148 -17.82 -1.27 1.30
C SER A 148 -18.73 -0.34 0.49
N PHE A 149 -18.25 0.22 -0.63
CA PHE A 149 -19.04 1.17 -1.42
C PHE A 149 -20.36 0.55 -1.88
N TYR A 150 -20.34 -0.67 -2.37
CA TYR A 150 -21.52 -1.47 -2.70
C TYR A 150 -22.06 -2.14 -1.43
N ASN A 151 -22.70 -1.35 -0.56
CA ASN A 151 -23.15 -1.79 0.77
C ASN A 151 -24.30 -2.80 0.74
N ASP A 152 -24.95 -2.98 -0.39
CA ASP A 152 -25.94 -4.04 -0.62
C ASP A 152 -25.28 -5.40 -0.93
N ASP A 153 -23.99 -5.44 -1.24
CA ASP A 153 -23.23 -6.67 -1.45
C ASP A 153 -22.55 -7.13 -0.14
N PRO A 154 -22.97 -8.28 0.41
CA PRO A 154 -22.37 -8.82 1.64
C PRO A 154 -20.85 -9.07 1.53
N ASN A 155 -20.31 -9.34 0.32
CA ASN A 155 -18.88 -9.55 0.11
C ASN A 155 -18.11 -8.24 0.22
N ALA A 156 -18.64 -7.14 -0.33
CA ALA A 156 -18.04 -5.81 -0.21
C ALA A 156 -18.01 -5.36 1.26
N VAL A 157 -19.09 -5.53 1.99
CA VAL A 157 -19.17 -5.20 3.43
C VAL A 157 -18.19 -6.04 4.23
N ARG A 158 -18.14 -7.36 4.00
CA ARG A 158 -17.19 -8.26 4.67
C ARG A 158 -15.73 -7.89 4.36
N GLY A 159 -15.42 -7.59 3.09
CA GLY A 159 -14.08 -7.16 2.66
C GLY A 159 -13.65 -5.87 3.34
N GLY A 160 -14.54 -4.88 3.41
CA GLY A 160 -14.29 -3.61 4.10
C GLY A 160 -14.09 -3.77 5.60
N LEU A 161 -14.95 -4.53 6.28
CA LEU A 161 -14.80 -4.82 7.72
C LEU A 161 -13.48 -5.55 8.00
N LYS A 162 -13.13 -6.56 7.20
CA LYS A 162 -11.87 -7.29 7.34
C LYS A 162 -10.66 -6.36 7.20
N ALA A 163 -10.68 -5.48 6.19
CA ALA A 163 -9.63 -4.48 6.00
C ALA A 163 -9.54 -3.53 7.21
N LEU A 164 -10.69 -3.04 7.70
CA LEU A 164 -10.74 -2.16 8.87
C LEU A 164 -10.14 -2.86 10.10
N PHE A 165 -10.62 -4.04 10.47
CA PHE A 165 -10.16 -4.74 11.69
C PHE A 165 -8.67 -5.08 11.65
N ILE A 166 -8.16 -5.59 10.52
CA ILE A 166 -6.73 -5.93 10.40
C ILE A 166 -5.87 -4.67 10.48
N THR A 167 -6.26 -3.59 9.81
CA THR A 167 -5.48 -2.34 9.83
C THR A 167 -5.58 -1.61 11.17
N GLN A 168 -6.71 -1.71 11.88
CA GLN A 168 -6.88 -1.22 13.25
C GLN A 168 -6.01 -1.98 14.25
N PHE A 169 -5.92 -3.31 14.12
CA PHE A 169 -4.97 -4.10 14.92
C PHE A 169 -3.54 -3.59 14.75
N GLY A 170 -3.14 -3.27 13.51
CA GLY A 170 -1.86 -2.60 13.24
C GLY A 170 -1.76 -1.21 13.89
N GLY A 171 -2.85 -0.44 13.87
CA GLY A 171 -2.94 0.87 14.52
C GLY A 171 -2.66 0.82 16.02
N ILE A 172 -3.10 -0.25 16.71
CA ILE A 172 -2.76 -0.47 18.13
C ILE A 172 -1.23 -0.57 18.30
N GLY A 173 -0.53 -1.28 17.40
CA GLY A 173 0.93 -1.37 17.43
C GLY A 173 1.62 0.01 17.30
N LEU A 174 1.10 0.86 16.40
CA LEU A 174 1.59 2.23 16.23
C LEU A 174 1.31 3.09 17.47
N MET A 175 0.14 2.96 18.07
CA MET A 175 -0.23 3.65 19.30
C MET A 175 0.68 3.24 20.47
N VAL A 176 0.92 1.95 20.67
CA VAL A 176 1.84 1.46 21.71
C VAL A 176 3.25 2.01 21.50
N ALA A 177 3.78 2.00 20.27
CA ALA A 177 5.06 2.62 19.96
C ALA A 177 5.07 4.11 20.32
N GLY A 178 4.03 4.87 19.93
CA GLY A 178 3.91 6.30 20.23
C GLY A 178 3.89 6.59 21.73
N LEU A 179 3.14 5.80 22.52
CA LEU A 179 3.08 5.96 23.98
C LEU A 179 4.41 5.64 24.65
N LEU A 180 5.12 4.60 24.21
CA LEU A 180 6.46 4.28 24.72
C LEU A 180 7.47 5.37 24.37
N ILE A 181 7.45 5.88 23.13
CA ILE A 181 8.29 7.00 22.72
C ILE A 181 8.04 8.21 23.64
N PHE A 182 6.77 8.58 23.86
CA PHE A 182 6.44 9.68 24.75
C PHE A 182 6.89 9.44 26.19
N GLY A 183 6.71 8.23 26.70
CA GLY A 183 7.09 7.88 28.08
C GLY A 183 8.59 8.07 28.37
N TYR A 184 9.45 7.90 27.36
CA TYR A 184 10.91 8.08 27.52
C TYR A 184 11.44 9.43 27.04
N THR A 185 10.82 10.04 26.03
CA THR A 185 11.31 11.29 25.43
C THR A 185 10.52 12.52 25.89
N HIS A 186 9.38 12.33 26.52
CA HIS A 186 8.38 13.36 26.82
C HIS A 186 7.96 14.20 25.60
N SER A 187 8.05 13.59 24.41
CA SER A 187 7.73 14.23 23.13
C SER A 187 7.18 13.22 22.13
N PHE A 188 6.25 13.64 21.28
CA PHE A 188 5.79 12.90 20.13
C PHE A 188 6.54 13.26 18.83
N GLU A 189 7.52 14.18 18.90
CA GLU A 189 8.32 14.58 17.73
C GLU A 189 9.27 13.46 17.30
N ILE A 190 9.19 13.08 16.01
CA ILE A 190 9.98 11.98 15.44
C ILE A 190 11.47 12.26 15.50
N GLY A 191 11.87 13.52 15.22
CA GLY A 191 13.27 13.93 15.31
C GLY A 191 13.86 13.76 16.73
N ARG A 192 13.08 14.09 17.78
CA ARG A 192 13.49 13.88 19.17
C ARG A 192 13.65 12.39 19.52
N PHE A 193 12.74 11.56 19.00
CA PHE A 193 12.85 10.11 19.16
C PHE A 193 14.11 9.54 18.52
N ILE A 194 14.42 9.94 17.27
CA ILE A 194 15.63 9.48 16.57
C ILE A 194 16.88 9.88 17.35
N GLN A 195 16.95 11.13 17.82
CA GLN A 195 18.08 11.61 18.64
C GLN A 195 18.23 10.82 19.94
N ALA A 196 17.12 10.58 20.67
CA ALA A 196 17.13 9.82 21.92
C ALA A 196 17.55 8.36 21.73
N ALA A 197 17.11 7.73 20.63
CA ALA A 197 17.46 6.36 20.29
C ALA A 197 18.97 6.25 19.97
N GLN A 198 19.50 7.14 19.13
CA GLN A 198 20.92 7.18 18.75
C GLN A 198 21.82 7.62 19.93
N GLY A 199 21.32 8.49 20.79
CA GLY A 199 22.02 8.94 22.00
C GLY A 199 22.01 7.94 23.16
N GLY A 200 21.31 6.79 23.04
CA GLY A 200 21.23 5.78 24.09
C GLY A 200 20.37 6.18 25.29
N GLU A 201 19.51 7.19 25.16
CA GLU A 201 18.59 7.63 26.23
C GLU A 201 17.46 6.61 26.47
N ILE A 202 17.14 5.77 25.45
CA ILE A 202 16.09 4.76 25.53
C ILE A 202 16.74 3.38 25.76
N PRO A 203 16.32 2.63 26.79
CA PRO A 203 16.84 1.28 27.01
C PRO A 203 16.65 0.36 25.81
N ALA A 204 17.64 -0.49 25.49
CA ALA A 204 17.65 -1.33 24.30
C ALA A 204 16.42 -2.27 24.21
N ASN A 205 15.95 -2.79 25.33
CA ASN A 205 14.74 -3.64 25.39
C ASN A 205 13.46 -2.85 25.02
N VAL A 206 13.36 -1.59 25.45
CA VAL A 206 12.23 -0.71 25.12
C VAL A 206 12.28 -0.31 23.65
N LEU A 207 13.47 0.04 23.14
CA LEU A 207 13.67 0.34 21.73
C LEU A 207 13.32 -0.87 20.85
N GLY A 208 13.63 -2.09 21.33
CA GLY A 208 13.17 -3.33 20.70
C GLY A 208 11.65 -3.43 20.65
N ILE A 209 10.94 -3.20 21.77
CA ILE A 209 9.47 -3.24 21.80
C ILE A 209 8.88 -2.21 20.82
N ILE A 210 9.39 -0.96 20.81
CA ILE A 210 8.98 0.07 19.86
C ILE A 210 9.17 -0.42 18.42
N GLY A 211 10.36 -0.96 18.11
CA GLY A 211 10.67 -1.42 16.75
C GLY A 211 9.75 -2.56 16.28
N PHE A 212 9.48 -3.55 17.13
CA PHE A 212 8.62 -4.68 16.75
C PHE A 212 7.14 -4.32 16.70
N THR A 213 6.66 -3.39 17.54
CA THR A 213 5.27 -2.90 17.43
C THR A 213 5.05 -2.06 16.17
N LEU A 214 6.06 -1.31 15.71
CA LEU A 214 6.03 -0.62 14.41
C LEU A 214 6.05 -1.62 13.24
N ILE A 215 6.75 -2.77 13.34
CA ILE A 215 6.65 -3.85 12.34
C ILE A 215 5.22 -4.39 12.26
N ILE A 216 4.54 -4.62 13.39
CA ILE A 216 3.14 -5.05 13.40
C ILE A 216 2.25 -4.04 12.68
N ALA A 217 2.40 -2.74 12.98
CA ALA A 217 1.66 -1.68 12.31
C ALA A 217 1.89 -1.68 10.79
N ALA A 218 3.15 -1.75 10.39
CA ALA A 218 3.55 -1.73 8.98
C ALA A 218 3.05 -2.97 8.22
N THR A 219 3.19 -4.17 8.79
CA THR A 219 2.76 -5.42 8.17
C THR A 219 1.24 -5.49 7.98
N ALA A 220 0.47 -5.03 8.95
CA ALA A 220 -0.98 -4.97 8.85
C ALA A 220 -1.44 -4.02 7.74
N LYS A 221 -0.89 -2.80 7.68
CA LYS A 221 -1.26 -1.77 6.70
C LYS A 221 -0.79 -2.11 5.29
N SER A 222 0.44 -2.67 5.15
CA SER A 222 1.01 -3.07 3.87
C SER A 222 0.64 -4.51 3.46
N ALA A 223 -0.33 -5.12 4.10
CA ALA A 223 -0.80 -6.47 3.80
C ALA A 223 0.35 -7.50 3.69
N GLN A 224 1.30 -7.47 4.63
CA GLN A 224 2.38 -8.43 4.71
C GLN A 224 1.98 -9.62 5.60
N PHE A 225 2.72 -10.71 5.47
CA PHE A 225 2.54 -11.88 6.34
C PHE A 225 2.60 -11.49 7.82
N PRO A 226 1.66 -11.96 8.67
CA PRO A 226 0.52 -12.85 8.38
C PRO A 226 -0.79 -12.13 7.98
N PHE A 227 -0.78 -10.81 7.81
CA PHE A 227 -1.98 -9.97 7.68
C PHE A 227 -2.43 -9.72 6.23
N PHE A 228 -1.89 -10.43 5.23
CA PHE A 228 -2.10 -10.16 3.80
C PHE A 228 -3.51 -10.43 3.26
N THR A 229 -4.34 -11.17 3.99
CA THR A 229 -5.61 -11.71 3.48
C THR A 229 -6.71 -10.66 3.25
N TRP A 230 -6.60 -9.47 3.84
CA TRP A 230 -7.60 -8.41 3.62
C TRP A 230 -7.51 -7.77 2.23
N LEU A 231 -6.30 -7.73 1.65
CA LEU A 231 -6.08 -7.01 0.39
C LEU A 231 -6.81 -7.64 -0.81
N PRO A 232 -6.78 -8.98 -1.02
CA PRO A 232 -7.56 -9.61 -2.08
C PRO A 232 -9.08 -9.49 -1.89
N ASP A 233 -9.57 -9.42 -0.66
CA ASP A 233 -11.00 -9.26 -0.37
C ASP A 233 -11.44 -7.80 -0.52
N ALA A 234 -10.52 -6.83 -0.42
CA ALA A 234 -10.76 -5.44 -0.77
C ALA A 234 -11.04 -5.20 -2.27
N MET A 235 -10.88 -6.23 -3.12
CA MET A 235 -11.14 -6.14 -4.57
C MET A 235 -12.63 -6.02 -4.93
N GLU A 236 -13.53 -6.07 -3.97
CA GLU A 236 -14.95 -5.78 -4.18
C GLU A 236 -15.23 -4.26 -4.31
N ALA A 237 -14.29 -3.40 -3.93
CA ALA A 237 -14.33 -1.96 -4.18
C ALA A 237 -14.47 -1.61 -5.68
N PRO A 238 -15.01 -0.44 -6.06
CA PRO A 238 -14.87 0.10 -7.40
C PRO A 238 -13.40 0.14 -7.84
N THR A 239 -13.10 -0.17 -9.11
CA THR A 239 -11.70 -0.35 -9.52
C THR A 239 -10.82 0.90 -9.38
N PRO A 240 -11.30 2.14 -9.57
CA PRO A 240 -10.51 3.33 -9.27
C PRO A 240 -10.05 3.40 -7.80
N VAL A 241 -10.91 2.97 -6.86
CA VAL A 241 -10.54 2.84 -5.44
C VAL A 241 -9.40 1.84 -5.25
N SER A 242 -9.47 0.70 -5.97
CA SER A 242 -8.38 -0.29 -5.93
C SER A 242 -7.06 0.31 -6.44
N ALA A 243 -7.08 1.12 -7.51
CA ALA A 243 -5.90 1.83 -7.99
C ALA A 243 -5.34 2.79 -6.93
N LEU A 244 -6.20 3.58 -6.27
CA LEU A 244 -5.78 4.53 -5.24
C LEU A 244 -5.18 3.84 -4.01
N ILE A 245 -5.89 2.87 -3.43
CA ILE A 245 -5.49 2.18 -2.19
C ILE A 245 -4.21 1.35 -2.40
N HIS A 246 -4.11 0.63 -3.52
CA HIS A 246 -3.08 -0.40 -3.70
C HIS A 246 -1.85 0.06 -4.48
N ALA A 247 -1.92 1.19 -5.19
CA ALA A 247 -0.78 1.71 -5.91
C ALA A 247 -0.08 2.88 -5.18
N ALA A 248 -0.85 3.88 -4.74
CA ALA A 248 -0.26 5.17 -4.38
C ALA A 248 -0.35 5.52 -2.90
N THR A 249 -1.20 4.83 -2.11
CA THR A 249 -1.58 5.36 -0.80
C THR A 249 -1.46 4.35 0.33
N MET A 250 -2.57 3.80 0.83
CA MET A 250 -2.68 3.10 2.10
C MET A 250 -1.63 2.01 2.32
N VAL A 251 -1.41 1.14 1.32
CA VAL A 251 -0.48 0.02 1.46
C VAL A 251 0.98 0.45 1.50
N ASN A 252 1.30 1.64 0.97
CA ASN A 252 2.63 2.22 1.02
C ASN A 252 2.92 2.89 2.37
N ALA A 253 1.89 3.20 3.17
CA ALA A 253 2.05 3.83 4.48
C ALA A 253 2.86 2.96 5.47
N GLY A 254 2.72 1.62 5.41
CA GLY A 254 3.54 0.74 6.25
C GLY A 254 5.01 0.71 5.82
N VAL A 255 5.28 0.72 4.51
CA VAL A 255 6.65 0.86 3.96
C VAL A 255 7.25 2.20 4.39
N TYR A 256 6.49 3.29 4.23
CA TYR A 256 6.88 4.62 4.70
C TYR A 256 7.21 4.63 6.19
N LEU A 257 6.38 4.02 7.02
CA LEU A 257 6.57 3.96 8.47
C LEU A 257 7.92 3.34 8.83
N LEU A 258 8.26 2.18 8.25
CA LEU A 258 9.53 1.52 8.50
C LEU A 258 10.73 2.35 8.02
N CYS A 259 10.60 3.00 6.84
CA CYS A 259 11.64 3.91 6.36
C CYS A 259 11.78 5.14 7.27
N ARG A 260 10.67 5.73 7.73
CA ARG A 260 10.69 6.92 8.59
C ARG A 260 11.40 6.69 9.92
N PHE A 261 11.26 5.51 10.49
CA PHE A 261 11.89 5.15 11.76
C PHE A 261 13.21 4.36 11.61
N PHE A 262 13.67 4.14 10.38
CA PHE A 262 14.88 3.36 10.08
C PHE A 262 16.12 3.82 10.88
N PRO A 263 16.48 5.13 10.94
CA PRO A 263 17.70 5.57 11.63
C PRO A 263 17.70 5.31 13.15
N ALA A 264 16.51 5.23 13.76
CA ALA A 264 16.37 4.92 15.18
C ALA A 264 16.43 3.42 15.48
N LEU A 265 16.08 2.57 14.50
CA LEU A 265 15.78 1.15 14.74
C LEU A 265 16.73 0.19 14.01
N GLU A 266 17.55 0.65 13.06
CA GLU A 266 18.43 -0.22 12.27
C GLU A 266 19.44 -1.00 13.12
N ALA A 267 19.86 -0.42 14.25
CA ALA A 267 20.78 -1.04 15.21
C ALA A 267 20.10 -2.02 16.17
N VAL A 268 18.74 -2.07 16.21
CA VAL A 268 18.02 -3.00 17.08
C VAL A 268 18.25 -4.44 16.62
N PRO A 269 18.74 -5.33 17.52
CA PRO A 269 19.00 -6.71 17.16
C PRO A 269 17.79 -7.43 16.58
N GLY A 270 17.96 -8.04 15.42
CA GLY A 270 16.91 -8.81 14.74
C GLY A 270 15.85 -7.99 14.00
N TRP A 271 15.78 -6.66 14.16
CA TRP A 271 14.74 -5.83 13.54
C TRP A 271 14.80 -5.89 12.00
N LYS A 272 15.96 -5.61 11.39
CA LYS A 272 16.16 -5.71 9.94
C LYS A 272 15.90 -7.12 9.41
N MET A 273 16.42 -8.15 10.09
CA MET A 273 16.24 -9.54 9.68
C MET A 273 14.78 -9.96 9.73
N THR A 274 14.01 -9.52 10.73
CA THR A 274 12.57 -9.80 10.82
C THR A 274 11.81 -9.18 9.64
N ILE A 275 12.08 -7.93 9.29
CA ILE A 275 11.46 -7.26 8.13
C ILE A 275 11.80 -8.00 6.83
N LEU A 276 13.07 -8.39 6.66
CA LEU A 276 13.55 -9.15 5.51
C LEU A 276 12.81 -10.49 5.35
N ILE A 277 12.71 -11.27 6.43
CA ILE A 277 12.05 -12.58 6.43
C ILE A 277 10.54 -12.42 6.16
N LEU A 278 9.87 -11.45 6.79
CA LEU A 278 8.45 -11.18 6.56
C LEU A 278 8.20 -10.78 5.09
N GLY A 279 9.05 -9.93 4.53
CA GLY A 279 9.01 -9.57 3.10
C GLY A 279 9.17 -10.80 2.21
N LEU A 280 10.19 -11.62 2.44
CA LEU A 280 10.47 -12.81 1.63
C LEU A 280 9.34 -13.84 1.67
N ILE A 281 8.82 -14.16 2.86
CA ILE A 281 7.66 -15.07 3.01
C ILE A 281 6.46 -14.52 2.24
N THR A 282 6.21 -13.21 2.37
CA THR A 282 5.10 -12.55 1.68
C THR A 282 5.23 -12.63 0.18
N ILE A 283 6.43 -12.37 -0.37
CA ILE A 283 6.71 -12.46 -1.81
C ILE A 283 6.37 -13.85 -2.34
N LEU A 284 6.86 -14.90 -1.69
CA LEU A 284 6.69 -16.28 -2.15
C LEU A 284 5.23 -16.71 -2.10
N ILE A 285 4.55 -16.49 -0.97
CA ILE A 285 3.14 -16.86 -0.79
C ILE A 285 2.24 -16.13 -1.79
N SER A 286 2.37 -14.80 -1.86
CA SER A 286 1.51 -13.99 -2.72
C SER A 286 1.74 -14.22 -4.21
N SER A 287 2.99 -14.47 -4.63
CA SER A 287 3.30 -14.84 -6.02
C SER A 287 2.68 -16.18 -6.42
N LEU A 288 2.71 -17.18 -5.53
CA LEU A 288 2.02 -18.46 -5.75
C LEU A 288 0.51 -18.27 -5.86
N MET A 289 -0.09 -17.44 -4.99
CA MET A 289 -1.52 -17.14 -5.07
C MET A 289 -1.89 -16.41 -6.37
N ALA A 290 -1.04 -15.49 -6.85
CA ALA A 290 -1.23 -14.79 -8.12
C ALA A 290 -1.25 -15.75 -9.32
N ILE A 291 -0.44 -16.82 -9.31
CA ILE A 291 -0.39 -17.82 -10.38
C ILE A 291 -1.72 -18.58 -10.52
N PHE A 292 -2.42 -18.81 -9.41
CA PHE A 292 -3.65 -19.62 -9.43
C PHE A 292 -4.94 -18.80 -9.44
N ALA A 293 -4.88 -17.51 -9.14
CA ALA A 293 -6.05 -16.63 -9.16
C ALA A 293 -6.63 -16.48 -10.59
N THR A 294 -7.96 -16.49 -10.70
CA THR A 294 -8.70 -16.36 -11.96
C THR A 294 -9.27 -14.97 -12.19
N ASP A 295 -9.51 -14.25 -11.12
CA ASP A 295 -10.01 -12.87 -11.11
C ASP A 295 -8.86 -11.89 -11.40
N LEU A 296 -9.03 -11.02 -12.40
CA LEU A 296 -8.04 -10.04 -12.84
C LEU A 296 -7.61 -9.09 -11.72
N LYS A 297 -8.57 -8.57 -10.93
CA LYS A 297 -8.26 -7.67 -9.81
C LYS A 297 -7.51 -8.40 -8.69
N ARG A 298 -7.88 -9.66 -8.39
CA ARG A 298 -7.19 -10.47 -7.38
C ARG A 298 -5.74 -10.80 -7.78
N VAL A 299 -5.46 -11.08 -9.07
CA VAL A 299 -4.07 -11.24 -9.54
C VAL A 299 -3.26 -9.98 -9.29
N LEU A 300 -3.82 -8.80 -9.61
CA LEU A 300 -3.16 -7.51 -9.37
C LEU A 300 -3.00 -7.22 -7.87
N ALA A 301 -3.94 -7.63 -7.03
CA ALA A 301 -3.84 -7.52 -5.58
C ALA A 301 -2.69 -8.37 -5.02
N TYR A 302 -2.63 -9.66 -5.36
CA TYR A 302 -1.52 -10.54 -4.93
C TYR A 302 -0.17 -10.04 -5.43
N SER A 303 -0.12 -9.54 -6.67
CA SER A 303 1.12 -8.94 -7.18
C SER A 303 1.49 -7.64 -6.44
N THR A 304 0.53 -6.87 -5.91
CA THR A 304 0.81 -5.73 -5.02
C THR A 304 1.40 -6.19 -3.70
N VAL A 305 0.80 -7.19 -3.05
CA VAL A 305 1.33 -7.81 -1.82
C VAL A 305 2.78 -8.27 -2.02
N SER A 306 3.06 -8.93 -3.16
CA SER A 306 4.41 -9.36 -3.51
C SER A 306 5.38 -8.19 -3.65
N GLN A 307 5.03 -7.13 -4.39
CA GLN A 307 5.93 -5.99 -4.59
C GLN A 307 6.17 -5.18 -3.30
N LEU A 308 5.18 -5.08 -2.42
CA LEU A 308 5.39 -4.53 -1.07
C LEU A 308 6.36 -5.40 -0.26
N GLY A 309 6.30 -6.72 -0.43
CA GLY A 309 7.28 -7.64 0.15
C GLY A 309 8.71 -7.37 -0.34
N TYR A 310 8.90 -7.04 -1.63
CA TYR A 310 10.21 -6.58 -2.15
C TYR A 310 10.70 -5.31 -1.44
N MET A 311 9.80 -4.35 -1.17
CA MET A 311 10.16 -3.13 -0.43
C MET A 311 10.55 -3.44 1.02
N PHE A 312 9.81 -4.33 1.70
CA PHE A 312 10.18 -4.83 3.03
C PHE A 312 11.55 -5.51 3.01
N ALA A 313 11.81 -6.36 2.02
CA ALA A 313 13.10 -7.01 1.87
C ALA A 313 14.25 -6.01 1.66
N ALA A 314 14.02 -4.94 0.88
CA ALA A 314 14.98 -3.86 0.68
C ALA A 314 15.30 -3.11 1.99
N ILE A 315 14.29 -2.78 2.80
CA ILE A 315 14.47 -2.16 4.13
C ILE A 315 15.27 -3.11 5.04
N GLY A 316 14.90 -4.38 5.05
CA GLY A 316 15.58 -5.41 5.84
C GLY A 316 17.04 -5.64 5.41
N ALA A 317 17.36 -5.44 4.13
CA ALA A 317 18.73 -5.41 3.61
C ALA A 317 19.49 -4.11 3.92
N GLY A 318 18.80 -3.07 4.45
CA GLY A 318 19.39 -1.79 4.81
C GLY A 318 19.30 -0.70 3.73
N SER A 319 18.60 -0.93 2.60
CA SER A 319 18.54 0.02 1.50
C SER A 319 17.20 0.79 1.46
N VAL A 320 17.19 1.96 2.10
CA VAL A 320 16.04 2.88 2.02
C VAL A 320 15.91 3.46 0.60
N LEU A 321 17.03 3.72 -0.11
CA LEU A 321 17.02 4.23 -1.48
C LEU A 321 16.32 3.26 -2.45
N ALA A 322 16.74 1.99 -2.46
CA ALA A 322 16.14 0.96 -3.32
C ALA A 322 14.65 0.76 -3.02
N CYS A 323 14.29 0.75 -1.72
CA CYS A 323 12.90 0.67 -1.27
C CYS A 323 12.05 1.83 -1.81
N GLN A 324 12.50 3.08 -1.62
CA GLN A 324 11.73 4.27 -2.00
C GLN A 324 11.67 4.46 -3.52
N PHE A 325 12.74 4.12 -4.24
CA PHE A 325 12.71 4.18 -5.70
C PHE A 325 11.80 3.09 -6.30
N HIS A 326 11.76 1.92 -5.68
CA HIS A 326 10.79 0.89 -6.09
C HIS A 326 9.35 1.29 -5.72
N LEU A 327 9.13 1.97 -4.59
CA LEU A 327 7.83 2.51 -4.23
C LEU A 327 7.32 3.52 -5.26
N LEU A 328 8.15 4.45 -5.71
CA LEU A 328 7.81 5.40 -6.79
C LEU A 328 7.43 4.65 -8.08
N SER A 329 8.30 3.74 -8.53
CA SER A 329 8.08 2.95 -9.74
C SER A 329 6.81 2.12 -9.66
N HIS A 330 6.63 1.41 -8.53
CA HIS A 330 5.47 0.58 -8.23
C HIS A 330 4.17 1.37 -8.25
N ALA A 331 4.13 2.54 -7.61
CA ALA A 331 2.95 3.37 -7.57
C ALA A 331 2.45 3.72 -8.99
N ILE A 332 3.37 4.05 -9.91
CA ILE A 332 3.04 4.43 -11.28
C ILE A 332 2.53 3.22 -12.08
N PHE A 333 3.30 2.12 -12.17
CA PHE A 333 2.87 0.99 -12.99
C PHE A 333 1.69 0.22 -12.39
N LYS A 334 1.49 0.24 -11.08
CA LYS A 334 0.32 -0.39 -10.44
C LYS A 334 -0.94 0.41 -10.62
N ALA A 335 -0.88 1.74 -10.51
CA ALA A 335 -2.02 2.58 -10.85
C ALA A 335 -2.44 2.35 -12.30
N LEU A 336 -1.47 2.29 -13.23
CA LEU A 336 -1.72 1.96 -14.63
C LEU A 336 -2.44 0.61 -14.76
N LEU A 337 -1.92 -0.45 -14.16
CA LEU A 337 -2.49 -1.79 -14.26
C LEU A 337 -3.90 -1.89 -13.68
N PHE A 338 -4.16 -1.28 -12.52
CA PHE A 338 -5.49 -1.29 -11.92
C PHE A 338 -6.49 -0.45 -12.72
N LEU A 339 -6.13 0.72 -13.21
CA LEU A 339 -7.01 1.53 -14.05
C LEU A 339 -7.28 0.84 -15.40
N CYS A 340 -6.27 0.21 -16.03
CA CYS A 340 -6.50 -0.64 -17.21
C CYS A 340 -7.44 -1.81 -16.91
N ALA A 341 -7.24 -2.51 -15.78
CA ALA A 341 -8.17 -3.57 -15.36
C ALA A 341 -9.59 -3.04 -15.16
N GLY A 342 -9.73 -1.82 -14.62
CA GLY A 342 -11.00 -1.11 -14.54
C GLY A 342 -11.64 -0.90 -15.90
N ALA A 343 -10.89 -0.37 -16.86
CA ALA A 343 -11.36 -0.14 -18.22
C ALA A 343 -11.77 -1.46 -18.91
N ILE A 344 -10.98 -2.54 -18.73
CA ILE A 344 -11.32 -3.87 -19.27
C ILE A 344 -12.61 -4.38 -18.67
N ILE A 345 -12.75 -4.37 -17.33
CA ILE A 345 -13.92 -4.89 -16.63
C ILE A 345 -15.18 -4.05 -16.97
N HIS A 346 -15.05 -2.73 -17.05
CA HIS A 346 -16.12 -1.83 -17.46
C HIS A 346 -16.62 -2.16 -18.88
N SER A 347 -15.69 -2.44 -19.79
CA SER A 347 -16.02 -2.76 -21.19
C SER A 347 -16.61 -4.18 -21.35
N CYS A 348 -16.09 -5.20 -20.64
CA CYS A 348 -16.49 -6.60 -20.86
C CYS A 348 -17.48 -7.16 -19.83
N GLY A 349 -17.76 -6.44 -18.72
CA GLY A 349 -18.70 -6.86 -17.68
C GLY A 349 -18.25 -8.06 -16.83
N THR A 350 -16.98 -8.51 -16.92
CA THR A 350 -16.50 -9.67 -16.14
C THR A 350 -15.10 -9.45 -15.59
N ARG A 351 -14.80 -10.04 -14.41
CA ARG A 351 -13.46 -10.06 -13.81
C ARG A 351 -12.71 -11.38 -14.09
N ASP A 352 -13.39 -12.41 -14.61
CA ASP A 352 -12.82 -13.73 -14.83
C ASP A 352 -12.01 -13.76 -16.13
N MET A 353 -10.68 -13.87 -16.00
CA MET A 353 -9.74 -13.92 -17.13
C MET A 353 -9.96 -15.13 -18.03
N TYR A 354 -10.58 -16.23 -17.54
CA TYR A 354 -10.88 -17.40 -18.37
C TYR A 354 -12.09 -17.20 -19.28
N LYS A 355 -12.88 -16.16 -19.05
CA LYS A 355 -13.96 -15.73 -19.96
C LYS A 355 -13.49 -14.70 -20.98
N MET A 356 -12.30 -14.12 -20.81
CA MET A 356 -11.68 -13.15 -21.71
C MET A 356 -10.87 -13.87 -22.80
N GLY A 357 -10.27 -13.12 -23.72
CA GLY A 357 -9.34 -13.58 -24.74
C GLY A 357 -9.49 -12.82 -26.05
N GLY A 358 -8.39 -12.66 -26.79
CA GLY A 358 -8.37 -11.99 -28.09
C GLY A 358 -8.66 -10.48 -28.05
N PHE A 359 -8.54 -9.82 -26.90
CA PHE A 359 -8.89 -8.41 -26.75
C PHE A 359 -7.87 -7.45 -27.39
N PHE A 360 -6.66 -7.91 -27.71
CA PHE A 360 -5.58 -7.05 -28.23
C PHE A 360 -6.00 -6.17 -29.41
N LYS A 361 -6.74 -6.74 -30.37
CA LYS A 361 -7.22 -6.00 -31.56
C LYS A 361 -8.51 -5.23 -31.32
N LYS A 362 -9.30 -5.60 -30.31
CA LYS A 362 -10.60 -5.02 -30.01
C LYS A 362 -10.51 -3.73 -29.17
N ILE A 363 -9.53 -3.69 -28.24
CA ILE A 363 -9.28 -2.56 -27.33
C ILE A 363 -7.77 -2.21 -27.37
N PRO A 364 -7.25 -1.71 -28.48
CA PRO A 364 -5.80 -1.57 -28.71
C PRO A 364 -5.12 -0.63 -27.70
N PHE A 365 -5.75 0.49 -27.34
CA PHE A 365 -5.16 1.45 -26.42
C PHE A 365 -5.01 0.85 -25.01
N ILE A 366 -6.08 0.27 -24.46
CA ILE A 366 -6.04 -0.41 -23.16
C ILE A 366 -5.03 -1.56 -23.19
N SER A 367 -4.97 -2.33 -24.29
CA SER A 367 -4.07 -3.47 -24.42
C SER A 367 -2.60 -3.05 -24.35
N VAL A 368 -2.21 -2.02 -25.11
CA VAL A 368 -0.83 -1.51 -25.12
C VAL A 368 -0.45 -0.96 -23.75
N THR A 369 -1.30 -0.15 -23.14
CA THR A 369 -1.04 0.46 -21.83
C THR A 369 -0.94 -0.59 -20.71
N PHE A 370 -1.81 -1.63 -20.72
CA PHE A 370 -1.73 -2.75 -19.79
C PHE A 370 -0.44 -3.56 -19.97
N ILE A 371 -0.03 -3.81 -21.22
CA ILE A 371 1.21 -4.55 -21.52
C ILE A 371 2.42 -3.75 -21.01
N ILE A 372 2.49 -2.44 -21.20
CA ILE A 372 3.57 -1.58 -20.66
C ILE A 372 3.66 -1.75 -19.14
N GLY A 373 2.56 -1.61 -18.41
CA GLY A 373 2.54 -1.81 -16.95
C GLY A 373 2.92 -3.23 -16.54
N SER A 374 2.51 -4.24 -17.32
CA SER A 374 2.84 -5.65 -17.08
C SER A 374 4.33 -5.95 -17.29
N LEU A 375 4.93 -5.40 -18.33
CA LEU A 375 6.36 -5.53 -18.59
C LEU A 375 7.20 -4.85 -17.50
N ALA A 376 6.75 -3.69 -17.00
CA ALA A 376 7.38 -3.03 -15.84
C ALA A 376 7.28 -3.90 -14.58
N LEU A 377 6.12 -4.47 -14.29
CA LEU A 377 5.93 -5.40 -13.18
C LEU A 377 6.83 -6.64 -13.29
N ALA A 378 7.00 -7.20 -14.48
CA ALA A 378 7.89 -8.33 -14.74
C ALA A 378 9.38 -7.98 -14.58
N GLY A 379 9.75 -6.71 -14.68
CA GLY A 379 11.14 -6.26 -14.62
C GLY A 379 11.84 -6.35 -15.97
N ILE A 380 11.16 -5.97 -17.06
CA ILE A 380 11.75 -5.90 -18.39
C ILE A 380 12.55 -4.59 -18.52
N PRO A 381 13.78 -4.62 -19.07
CA PRO A 381 14.63 -3.44 -19.27
C PRO A 381 13.91 -2.28 -19.95
N VAL A 382 14.45 -1.05 -19.80
CA VAL A 382 13.88 0.23 -20.29
C VAL A 382 12.73 0.76 -19.44
N LEU A 383 11.97 -0.08 -18.72
CA LEU A 383 10.84 0.34 -17.90
C LEU A 383 11.26 0.57 -16.43
N ASN A 384 10.55 1.44 -15.75
CA ASN A 384 10.88 1.85 -14.38
C ASN A 384 10.95 0.68 -13.37
N GLY A 385 10.11 -0.34 -13.56
CA GLY A 385 10.09 -1.53 -12.70
C GLY A 385 11.38 -2.36 -12.76
N PHE A 386 12.09 -2.38 -13.88
CA PHE A 386 13.39 -3.03 -14.02
C PHE A 386 14.44 -2.37 -13.12
N TRP A 387 14.69 -1.08 -13.32
CA TRP A 387 15.71 -0.33 -12.60
C TRP A 387 15.54 -0.40 -11.08
N SER A 388 14.30 -0.21 -10.63
CA SER A 388 14.00 -0.23 -9.20
C SER A 388 14.07 -1.62 -8.58
N LYS A 389 13.72 -2.68 -9.32
CA LYS A 389 13.82 -4.07 -8.84
C LYS A 389 15.27 -4.54 -8.77
N GLU A 390 16.10 -4.18 -9.76
CA GLU A 390 17.52 -4.54 -9.76
C GLU A 390 18.26 -3.91 -8.56
N LEU A 391 17.94 -2.64 -8.21
CA LEU A 391 18.49 -2.02 -6.99
C LEU A 391 18.13 -2.81 -5.71
N ILE A 392 16.91 -3.36 -5.64
CA ILE A 392 16.52 -4.21 -4.51
C ILE A 392 17.32 -5.52 -4.52
N LEU A 393 17.41 -6.20 -5.67
CA LEU A 393 18.14 -7.46 -5.78
C LEU A 393 19.62 -7.29 -5.44
N GLU A 394 20.22 -6.20 -5.88
CA GLU A 394 21.61 -5.84 -5.54
C GLU A 394 21.79 -5.61 -4.04
N SER A 395 20.91 -4.82 -3.41
CA SER A 395 20.98 -4.57 -1.97
C SER A 395 20.84 -5.85 -1.14
N ILE A 396 20.03 -6.81 -1.62
CA ILE A 396 19.87 -8.11 -0.98
C ILE A 396 21.10 -8.98 -1.22
N HIS A 397 21.66 -9.00 -2.43
CA HIS A 397 22.87 -9.76 -2.73
C HIS A 397 24.05 -9.31 -1.88
N SER A 398 24.26 -8.00 -1.73
CA SER A 398 25.38 -7.43 -0.98
C SER A 398 25.18 -7.45 0.55
N GLY A 399 23.93 -7.36 1.03
CA GLY A 399 23.61 -7.15 2.44
C GLY A 399 23.05 -8.37 3.19
N THR A 400 22.84 -9.52 2.51
CA THR A 400 22.17 -10.67 3.14
C THR A 400 22.80 -12.02 2.77
N PRO A 401 22.50 -13.11 3.52
CA PRO A 401 22.96 -14.45 3.15
C PRO A 401 22.49 -14.87 1.76
N ILE A 402 23.37 -15.55 1.00
CA ILE A 402 23.13 -15.96 -0.39
C ILE A 402 21.82 -16.77 -0.60
N ILE A 403 21.38 -17.52 0.40
CA ILE A 403 20.13 -18.28 0.32
C ILE A 403 18.91 -17.36 0.14
N ILE A 404 18.91 -16.17 0.75
CA ILE A 404 17.84 -15.18 0.61
C ILE A 404 17.83 -14.64 -0.81
N TYR A 405 18.99 -14.33 -1.38
CA TYR A 405 19.12 -13.90 -2.77
C TYR A 405 18.59 -14.97 -3.77
N ILE A 406 18.92 -16.24 -3.55
CA ILE A 406 18.41 -17.35 -4.38
C ILE A 406 16.87 -17.41 -4.32
N LEU A 407 16.28 -17.27 -3.15
CA LEU A 407 14.82 -17.25 -2.99
C LEU A 407 14.18 -16.01 -3.65
N MET A 408 14.88 -14.87 -3.63
CA MET A 408 14.45 -13.67 -4.35
C MET A 408 14.50 -13.89 -5.87
N LEU A 409 15.54 -14.50 -6.41
CA LEU A 409 15.62 -14.88 -7.82
C LEU A 409 14.50 -15.84 -8.21
N PHE A 410 14.17 -16.82 -7.35
CA PHE A 410 13.02 -17.69 -7.58
C PHE A 410 11.71 -16.90 -7.65
N SER A 411 11.55 -15.88 -6.83
CA SER A 411 10.37 -15.02 -6.86
C SER A 411 10.26 -14.17 -8.14
N VAL A 412 11.39 -13.85 -8.79
CA VAL A 412 11.41 -13.19 -10.12
C VAL A 412 10.78 -14.10 -11.17
N ILE A 413 11.08 -15.43 -11.15
CA ILE A 413 10.43 -16.42 -12.03
C ILE A 413 8.91 -16.39 -11.84
N LEU A 414 8.46 -16.46 -10.58
CA LEU A 414 7.03 -16.46 -10.26
C LEU A 414 6.33 -15.17 -10.75
N THR A 415 7.01 -14.02 -10.57
CA THR A 415 6.49 -12.72 -11.01
C THR A 415 6.30 -12.68 -12.53
N ALA A 416 7.30 -13.08 -13.29
CA ALA A 416 7.23 -13.15 -14.75
C ALA A 416 6.13 -14.14 -15.22
N LEU A 417 6.02 -15.28 -14.55
CA LEU A 417 5.04 -16.33 -14.86
C LEU A 417 3.59 -15.85 -14.69
N TYR A 418 3.23 -15.29 -13.53
CA TYR A 418 1.84 -14.82 -13.36
C TYR A 418 1.53 -13.61 -14.22
N THR A 419 2.50 -12.75 -14.49
CA THR A 419 2.32 -11.59 -15.33
C THR A 419 2.06 -11.96 -16.79
N ILE A 420 2.90 -12.81 -17.39
CA ILE A 420 2.68 -13.26 -18.77
C ILE A 420 1.38 -14.09 -18.90
N ARG A 421 1.05 -14.91 -17.89
CA ARG A 421 -0.22 -15.61 -17.83
C ARG A 421 -1.41 -14.64 -17.88
N CYS A 422 -1.37 -13.57 -17.09
CA CYS A 422 -2.43 -12.55 -17.05
C CYS A 422 -2.58 -11.89 -18.43
N VAL A 423 -1.48 -11.39 -19.00
CA VAL A 423 -1.46 -10.74 -20.32
C VAL A 423 -1.99 -11.69 -21.40
N TRP A 424 -1.52 -12.94 -21.40
CA TRP A 424 -1.94 -13.91 -22.41
C TRP A 424 -3.41 -14.26 -22.34
N LEU A 425 -3.94 -14.47 -21.13
CA LEU A 425 -5.34 -14.83 -20.92
C LEU A 425 -6.31 -13.71 -21.31
N VAL A 426 -5.93 -12.46 -21.15
CA VAL A 426 -6.82 -11.32 -21.43
C VAL A 426 -6.73 -10.90 -22.90
N PHE A 427 -5.52 -10.73 -23.43
CA PHE A 427 -5.34 -10.05 -24.70
C PHE A 427 -5.07 -10.99 -25.88
N PHE A 428 -4.51 -12.16 -25.62
CA PHE A 428 -4.09 -13.09 -26.67
C PHE A 428 -4.92 -14.40 -26.63
N GLY A 429 -4.71 -15.23 -27.66
CA GLY A 429 -5.49 -16.46 -27.83
C GLY A 429 -6.87 -16.21 -28.45
N GLU A 430 -7.66 -17.26 -28.55
CA GLU A 430 -9.02 -17.18 -29.08
C GLU A 430 -9.99 -16.57 -28.05
N PRO A 431 -11.00 -15.81 -28.49
CA PRO A 431 -12.09 -15.36 -27.62
C PRO A 431 -12.78 -16.57 -26.98
N ARG A 432 -12.92 -16.55 -25.65
CA ARG A 432 -13.54 -17.65 -24.89
C ARG A 432 -15.00 -17.40 -24.53
N SER A 433 -15.51 -16.21 -24.85
CA SER A 433 -16.91 -15.81 -24.69
C SER A 433 -17.25 -14.73 -25.71
N ASP A 434 -18.52 -14.61 -26.08
CA ASP A 434 -19.02 -13.53 -26.94
C ASP A 434 -19.22 -12.25 -26.13
N LEU A 435 -18.10 -11.60 -25.81
CA LEU A 435 -18.09 -10.32 -25.10
C LEU A 435 -17.95 -9.18 -26.10
N HIS A 436 -18.90 -8.24 -26.03
CA HIS A 436 -18.78 -6.96 -26.72
C HIS A 436 -17.87 -6.06 -25.89
N VAL A 437 -16.76 -5.63 -26.47
CA VAL A 437 -15.79 -4.76 -25.81
C VAL A 437 -15.57 -3.49 -26.62
N HIS A 438 -15.39 -2.36 -25.96
CA HIS A 438 -15.05 -1.07 -26.54
C HIS A 438 -13.81 -0.50 -25.85
N ASP A 439 -13.02 0.29 -26.58
CA ASP A 439 -11.82 0.93 -26.01
C ASP A 439 -12.20 2.06 -25.04
N ALA A 440 -11.22 2.54 -24.27
CA ALA A 440 -11.45 3.51 -23.21
C ALA A 440 -11.94 4.87 -23.75
N PRO A 441 -13.03 5.45 -23.20
CA PRO A 441 -13.38 6.84 -23.42
C PRO A 441 -12.27 7.79 -23.00
N PHE A 442 -12.28 9.03 -23.50
CA PHE A 442 -11.19 9.99 -23.29
C PHE A 442 -10.81 10.20 -21.81
N LEU A 443 -11.79 10.37 -20.91
CA LEU A 443 -11.55 10.58 -19.47
C LEU A 443 -10.93 9.37 -18.78
N MET A 444 -11.10 8.18 -19.33
CA MET A 444 -10.39 6.98 -18.86
C MET A 444 -9.04 6.84 -19.58
N ALA A 445 -8.95 7.14 -20.88
CA ALA A 445 -7.73 7.00 -21.67
C ALA A 445 -6.63 7.98 -21.24
N LEU A 446 -6.96 9.21 -20.87
CA LEU A 446 -6.00 10.24 -20.47
C LEU A 446 -5.13 9.80 -19.27
N PRO A 447 -5.69 9.34 -18.12
CA PRO A 447 -4.90 8.80 -17.02
C PRO A 447 -4.02 7.60 -17.42
N LEU A 448 -4.54 6.69 -18.25
CA LEU A 448 -3.77 5.54 -18.74
C LEU A 448 -2.56 5.98 -19.59
N GLY A 449 -2.73 6.97 -20.45
CA GLY A 449 -1.65 7.53 -21.26
C GLY A 449 -0.56 8.18 -20.41
N ILE A 450 -0.95 9.01 -19.43
CA ILE A 450 -0.02 9.69 -18.51
C ILE A 450 0.77 8.66 -17.69
N LEU A 451 0.10 7.68 -17.11
CA LEU A 451 0.75 6.64 -16.32
C LEU A 451 1.63 5.72 -17.15
N SER A 452 1.27 5.44 -18.41
CA SER A 452 2.11 4.69 -19.34
C SER A 452 3.40 5.44 -19.64
N LEU A 453 3.30 6.73 -19.93
CA LEU A 453 4.47 7.60 -20.13
C LEU A 453 5.34 7.63 -18.88
N GLY A 454 4.74 7.78 -17.69
CA GLY A 454 5.44 7.71 -16.41
C GLY A 454 6.12 6.35 -16.19
N THR A 455 5.51 5.24 -16.60
CA THR A 455 6.10 3.90 -16.49
C THR A 455 7.35 3.76 -17.37
N ILE A 456 7.37 4.42 -18.54
CA ILE A 456 8.53 4.40 -19.44
C ILE A 456 9.64 5.34 -18.96
N THR A 457 9.29 6.50 -18.40
CA THR A 457 10.24 7.61 -18.22
C THR A 457 10.67 7.88 -16.78
N SER A 458 9.91 7.42 -15.76
CA SER A 458 10.17 7.84 -14.37
C SER A 458 11.51 7.35 -13.79
N TRP A 459 12.18 6.38 -14.41
CA TRP A 459 13.53 5.98 -13.99
C TRP A 459 14.58 7.06 -14.30
N LEU A 460 14.31 7.94 -15.28
CA LEU A 460 15.20 9.06 -15.62
C LEU A 460 15.33 10.11 -14.50
N VAL A 461 14.38 10.13 -13.56
CA VAL A 461 14.45 11.03 -12.39
C VAL A 461 15.27 10.43 -11.23
N PHE A 462 15.96 9.30 -11.43
CA PHE A 462 16.72 8.62 -10.38
C PHE A 462 17.76 9.52 -9.70
N GLU A 463 18.52 10.26 -10.48
CA GLU A 463 19.58 11.13 -9.95
C GLU A 463 19.02 12.25 -9.04
N PRO A 464 18.08 13.12 -9.47
CA PRO A 464 17.49 14.10 -8.58
C PRO A 464 16.73 13.46 -7.41
N PHE A 465 16.18 12.26 -7.58
CA PHE A 465 15.52 11.50 -6.51
C PHE A 465 16.53 11.07 -5.44
N SER A 466 17.65 10.43 -5.82
CA SER A 466 18.72 10.00 -4.92
C SER A 466 19.33 11.19 -4.18
N GLN A 467 19.64 12.28 -4.90
CA GLN A 467 20.20 13.50 -4.33
C GLN A 467 19.23 14.16 -3.33
N SER A 468 17.93 14.21 -3.65
CA SER A 468 16.92 14.78 -2.76
C SER A 468 16.79 14.00 -1.45
N LEU A 469 16.76 12.67 -1.53
CA LEU A 469 16.72 11.81 -0.34
C LEU A 469 18.00 11.97 0.49
N SER A 470 19.17 11.91 -0.12
CA SER A 470 20.46 12.02 0.58
C SER A 470 20.62 13.39 1.27
N ASN A 471 20.23 14.48 0.59
CA ASN A 471 20.40 15.83 1.14
C ASN A 471 19.41 16.15 2.26
N SER A 472 18.17 15.63 2.18
CA SER A 472 17.12 15.92 3.17
C SER A 472 17.06 14.93 4.34
N LEU A 473 17.80 13.82 4.26
CA LEU A 473 17.80 12.73 5.23
C LEU A 473 19.24 12.35 5.65
N PRO A 474 19.99 13.27 6.31
CA PRO A 474 21.41 13.05 6.61
C PRO A 474 21.68 11.86 7.53
N LEU A 475 20.72 11.50 8.39
CA LEU A 475 20.87 10.39 9.35
C LEU A 475 20.67 8.99 8.73
N TYR A 476 20.28 8.91 7.44
CA TYR A 476 19.94 7.64 6.79
C TYR A 476 21.09 6.99 6.03
N GLY A 477 22.23 7.69 5.88
CA GLY A 477 23.38 7.16 5.14
C GLY A 477 23.08 6.86 3.66
N ILE A 478 22.12 7.56 3.05
CA ILE A 478 21.72 7.32 1.65
C ILE A 478 22.81 7.84 0.70
N PRO A 479 23.34 6.99 -0.21
CA PRO A 479 24.35 7.43 -1.17
C PRO A 479 23.75 8.39 -2.20
N LYS A 480 24.59 9.34 -2.67
CA LYS A 480 24.28 10.18 -3.83
C LYS A 480 24.75 9.46 -5.08
N GLU A 481 23.82 8.90 -5.81
CA GLU A 481 24.12 8.18 -7.05
C GLU A 481 23.60 8.97 -8.26
N THR A 482 24.39 9.01 -9.32
CA THR A 482 24.01 9.59 -10.61
C THR A 482 23.30 8.57 -11.47
N LEU A 483 22.60 9.04 -12.51
CA LEU A 483 21.95 8.14 -13.46
C LEU A 483 22.96 7.27 -14.22
N SER A 484 24.14 7.82 -14.56
CA SER A 484 25.21 7.06 -15.21
C SER A 484 25.79 5.98 -14.32
N GLU A 485 25.93 6.23 -13.02
CA GLU A 485 26.37 5.22 -12.04
C GLU A 485 25.32 4.11 -11.93
N LEU A 486 24.02 4.44 -11.84
CA LEU A 486 22.95 3.44 -11.85
C LEU A 486 23.04 2.52 -13.07
N VAL A 487 23.16 3.11 -14.28
CA VAL A 487 23.23 2.35 -15.53
C VAL A 487 24.48 1.47 -15.58
N SER A 488 25.65 2.01 -15.24
CA SER A 488 26.91 1.27 -15.26
C SER A 488 26.93 0.15 -14.20
N LYS A 489 26.36 0.39 -13.03
CA LYS A 489 26.26 -0.56 -11.95
C LYS A 489 25.36 -1.74 -12.32
N ILE A 490 24.17 -1.47 -12.85
CA ILE A 490 23.21 -2.53 -13.23
C ILE A 490 23.73 -3.34 -14.42
N PHE A 491 24.21 -2.73 -15.49
CA PHE A 491 24.70 -3.48 -16.65
C PHE A 491 26.14 -4.02 -16.48
N GLY A 492 26.90 -3.52 -15.53
CA GLY A 492 28.20 -4.08 -15.15
C GLY A 492 28.13 -5.28 -14.21
N ASP A 493 26.98 -5.51 -13.57
CA ASP A 493 26.79 -6.62 -12.64
C ASP A 493 26.32 -7.88 -13.36
N PRO A 494 27.06 -9.01 -13.29
CA PRO A 494 26.63 -10.31 -13.83
C PRO A 494 25.31 -10.81 -13.26
N TYR A 495 24.95 -10.44 -12.04
CA TYR A 495 23.73 -10.85 -11.37
C TYR A 495 22.46 -10.25 -12.02
N THR A 496 22.56 -9.10 -12.65
CA THR A 496 21.47 -8.52 -13.46
C THR A 496 21.10 -9.45 -14.64
N PHE A 497 22.10 -9.99 -15.33
CA PHE A 497 21.83 -10.93 -16.42
C PHE A 497 21.25 -12.25 -15.91
N LEU A 498 21.62 -12.68 -14.70
CA LEU A 498 21.00 -13.81 -14.04
C LEU A 498 19.52 -13.53 -13.74
N ALA A 499 19.19 -12.36 -13.19
CA ALA A 499 17.80 -11.95 -12.93
C ALA A 499 16.98 -11.88 -14.22
N LEU A 500 17.53 -11.33 -15.30
CA LEU A 500 16.89 -11.35 -16.63
C LEU A 500 16.68 -12.78 -17.16
N GLY A 501 17.63 -13.67 -16.93
CA GLY A 501 17.49 -15.10 -17.23
C GLY A 501 16.31 -15.73 -16.47
N MET A 502 16.11 -15.35 -15.19
CA MET A 502 14.97 -15.83 -14.39
C MET A 502 13.63 -15.29 -14.92
N VAL A 503 13.58 -14.04 -15.40
CA VAL A 503 12.40 -13.50 -16.08
C VAL A 503 12.09 -14.33 -17.33
N ALA A 504 13.11 -14.61 -18.17
CA ALA A 504 12.95 -15.41 -19.38
C ALA A 504 12.46 -16.83 -19.06
N ILE A 505 12.98 -17.47 -18.01
CA ILE A 505 12.53 -18.78 -17.52
C ILE A 505 11.05 -18.72 -17.12
N GLY A 506 10.61 -17.70 -16.38
CA GLY A 506 9.22 -17.53 -16.00
C GLY A 506 8.27 -17.43 -17.20
N ILE A 507 8.66 -16.67 -18.22
CA ILE A 507 7.93 -16.55 -19.48
C ILE A 507 7.91 -17.90 -20.23
N LEU A 508 9.04 -18.58 -20.31
CA LEU A 508 9.18 -19.86 -20.99
C LEU A 508 8.31 -20.95 -20.34
N ILE A 509 8.23 -21.02 -19.02
CA ILE A 509 7.36 -21.94 -18.27
C ILE A 509 5.90 -21.78 -18.72
N TRP A 510 5.43 -20.56 -18.93
CA TRP A 510 4.06 -20.32 -19.41
C TRP A 510 3.83 -20.92 -20.81
N PHE A 511 4.74 -20.70 -21.75
CA PHE A 511 4.60 -21.23 -23.12
C PHE A 511 4.78 -22.74 -23.20
N LEU A 512 5.61 -23.33 -22.36
CA LEU A 512 5.84 -24.77 -22.26
C LEU A 512 4.85 -25.48 -21.31
N ARG A 513 3.89 -24.81 -20.71
CA ARG A 513 3.01 -25.36 -19.67
C ARG A 513 2.29 -26.66 -20.07
N ASN A 514 1.96 -26.82 -21.35
CA ASN A 514 1.29 -28.04 -21.87
C ASN A 514 2.25 -29.21 -22.03
N LYS A 515 3.57 -28.97 -22.09
CA LYS A 515 4.63 -30.00 -22.21
C LYS A 515 5.22 -30.36 -20.84
N LEU A 516 5.04 -29.52 -19.84
CA LEU A 516 5.54 -29.74 -18.49
C LEU A 516 4.54 -30.59 -17.67
N PRO A 517 5.01 -31.46 -16.77
CA PRO A 517 4.14 -32.29 -15.94
C PRO A 517 3.48 -31.47 -14.80
N LEU A 518 2.83 -30.37 -15.16
CA LEU A 518 2.19 -29.45 -14.19
C LEU A 518 0.84 -29.96 -13.64
N HIS A 519 0.39 -31.14 -14.11
CA HIS A 519 -0.88 -31.75 -13.68
C HIS A 519 -0.69 -32.87 -12.65
N ASN A 520 0.48 -32.94 -12.00
CA ASN A 520 0.77 -33.93 -10.97
C ASN A 520 0.07 -33.63 -9.64
N SER A 521 0.13 -34.57 -8.69
CA SER A 521 -0.48 -34.43 -7.35
C SER A 521 0.09 -33.25 -6.56
N ILE A 522 1.37 -32.93 -6.76
CA ILE A 522 2.06 -31.85 -6.05
C ILE A 522 1.51 -30.49 -6.48
N THR A 523 1.40 -30.23 -7.78
CA THR A 523 0.84 -28.97 -8.29
C THR A 523 -0.62 -28.79 -7.91
N ARG A 524 -1.42 -29.87 -7.90
CA ARG A 524 -2.80 -29.81 -7.39
C ARG A 524 -2.87 -29.46 -5.91
N LYS A 525 -1.97 -30.02 -5.09
CA LYS A 525 -1.88 -29.71 -3.67
C LYS A 525 -1.45 -28.26 -3.43
N ILE A 526 -0.43 -27.78 -4.14
CA ILE A 526 0.01 -26.38 -4.07
C ILE A 526 -1.14 -25.43 -4.47
N LYS A 527 -1.84 -25.73 -5.57
CA LYS A 527 -3.01 -24.95 -6.00
C LYS A 527 -4.09 -24.91 -4.91
N SER A 528 -4.45 -26.06 -4.32
CA SER A 528 -5.46 -26.11 -3.26
C SER A 528 -5.04 -25.30 -2.03
N ILE A 529 -3.79 -25.41 -1.60
CA ILE A 529 -3.24 -24.65 -0.46
C ILE A 529 -3.25 -23.14 -0.77
N SER A 530 -2.81 -22.75 -1.97
CA SER A 530 -2.79 -21.35 -2.41
C SER A 530 -4.19 -20.74 -2.47
N LEU A 531 -5.16 -21.44 -3.03
CA LEU A 531 -6.55 -20.96 -3.11
C LEU A 531 -7.20 -20.82 -1.73
N ASN A 532 -6.76 -21.59 -0.74
CA ASN A 532 -7.18 -21.49 0.66
C ASN A 532 -6.29 -20.53 1.48
N SER A 533 -5.58 -19.61 0.81
CA SER A 533 -4.72 -18.60 1.46
C SER A 533 -3.72 -19.21 2.45
N PHE A 534 -3.16 -20.39 2.13
CA PHE A 534 -2.25 -21.14 3.00
C PHE A 534 -2.80 -21.39 4.42
N GLY A 535 -4.13 -21.49 4.57
CA GLY A 535 -4.82 -21.69 5.85
C GLY A 535 -5.08 -20.42 6.66
N PHE A 536 -4.56 -19.26 6.25
CA PHE A 536 -4.76 -18.01 6.99
C PHE A 536 -6.21 -17.54 7.01
N GLU A 537 -6.99 -17.88 5.99
CA GLU A 537 -8.44 -17.60 5.99
C GLU A 537 -9.16 -18.41 7.09
N ALA A 538 -8.76 -19.65 7.30
CA ALA A 538 -9.31 -20.46 8.39
C ALA A 538 -8.93 -19.90 9.78
N ILE A 539 -7.72 -19.36 9.93
CA ILE A 539 -7.29 -18.68 11.16
C ILE A 539 -8.17 -17.44 11.42
N ASN A 540 -8.34 -16.58 10.39
CA ASN A 540 -9.18 -15.39 10.51
C ASN A 540 -10.63 -15.74 10.88
N ASN A 541 -11.22 -16.75 10.23
CA ASN A 541 -12.56 -17.23 10.56
C ASN A 541 -12.61 -17.81 11.99
N GLY A 542 -11.56 -18.49 12.43
CA GLY A 542 -11.44 -18.99 13.81
C GLY A 542 -11.44 -17.85 14.84
N VAL A 543 -10.71 -16.77 14.58
CA VAL A 543 -10.69 -15.56 15.43
C VAL A 543 -12.07 -14.91 15.48
N VAL A 544 -12.73 -14.72 14.32
CA VAL A 544 -14.07 -14.14 14.25
C VAL A 544 -15.09 -15.00 15.01
N ASN A 545 -15.05 -16.31 14.83
CA ASN A 545 -15.93 -17.24 15.55
C ASN A 545 -15.69 -17.21 17.07
N GLY A 546 -14.41 -17.12 17.49
CA GLY A 546 -14.05 -16.99 18.90
C GLY A 546 -14.58 -15.68 19.52
N ILE A 547 -14.45 -14.56 18.80
CA ILE A 547 -14.99 -13.26 19.23
C ILE A 547 -16.53 -13.31 19.31
N ASN A 548 -17.19 -13.92 18.34
CA ASN A 548 -18.65 -14.07 18.36
C ASN A 548 -19.11 -14.92 19.55
N ALA A 549 -18.44 -16.04 19.81
CA ALA A 549 -18.75 -16.89 20.97
C ALA A 549 -18.52 -16.14 22.29
N ALA A 550 -17.43 -15.38 22.41
CA ALA A 550 -17.17 -14.54 23.58
C ALA A 550 -18.24 -13.43 23.73
N SER A 551 -18.63 -12.79 22.63
CA SER A 551 -19.70 -11.78 22.61
C SER A 551 -21.03 -12.36 23.04
N GLU A 552 -21.39 -13.56 22.57
CA GLU A 552 -22.61 -14.26 22.99
C GLU A 552 -22.56 -14.64 24.46
N ALA A 553 -21.44 -15.12 24.97
CA ALA A 553 -21.25 -15.41 26.37
C ALA A 553 -21.45 -14.17 27.25
N ILE A 554 -20.84 -13.03 26.87
CA ILE A 554 -21.01 -11.74 27.56
C ILE A 554 -22.46 -11.25 27.47
N ARG A 555 -23.10 -11.36 26.30
CA ARG A 555 -24.50 -10.99 26.12
C ARG A 555 -25.45 -11.83 27.02
N ASN A 556 -25.15 -13.09 27.20
CA ASN A 556 -25.94 -13.97 28.05
C ASN A 556 -25.78 -13.64 29.55
N ILE A 557 -24.71 -12.96 29.96
CA ILE A 557 -24.53 -12.41 31.30
C ILE A 557 -25.42 -11.18 31.54
N GLN A 558 -25.71 -10.42 30.46
CA GLN A 558 -26.68 -9.32 30.53
C GLN A 558 -28.11 -9.85 30.50
N THR A 559 -28.68 -10.10 31.66
CA THR A 559 -30.00 -10.71 31.82
C THR A 559 -31.17 -9.81 31.38
N GLY A 560 -30.92 -8.57 30.96
CA GLY A 560 -31.95 -7.54 30.66
C GLY A 560 -32.68 -7.05 31.93
N SER A 561 -32.43 -7.63 33.08
CA SER A 561 -32.99 -7.22 34.36
C SER A 561 -32.18 -6.04 34.93
N LEU A 562 -32.81 -4.88 35.06
CA LEU A 562 -32.19 -3.67 35.60
C LEU A 562 -31.50 -3.92 36.95
N ASN A 563 -32.12 -4.71 37.82
CA ASN A 563 -31.59 -5.00 39.14
C ASN A 563 -30.29 -5.80 39.11
N TRP A 564 -30.15 -6.80 38.22
CA TRP A 564 -28.92 -7.56 38.05
C TRP A 564 -27.80 -6.75 37.41
N ASN A 565 -28.13 -5.85 36.48
CA ASN A 565 -27.14 -4.97 35.86
C ASN A 565 -26.60 -3.95 36.87
N ILE A 566 -27.47 -3.37 37.71
CA ILE A 566 -27.07 -2.47 38.81
C ILE A 566 -26.19 -3.22 39.82
N PHE A 567 -26.57 -4.45 40.19
CA PHE A 567 -25.78 -5.27 41.10
C PHE A 567 -24.37 -5.58 40.54
N GLY A 568 -24.27 -5.91 39.25
CA GLY A 568 -22.99 -6.12 38.58
C GLY A 568 -22.11 -4.84 38.53
N MET A 569 -22.71 -3.67 38.28
CA MET A 569 -22.01 -2.39 38.34
C MET A 569 -21.51 -2.07 39.75
N LEU A 570 -22.30 -2.33 40.79
CA LEU A 570 -21.91 -2.12 42.17
C LEU A 570 -20.75 -3.04 42.57
N ILE A 571 -20.79 -4.32 42.17
CA ILE A 571 -19.67 -5.24 42.40
C ILE A 571 -18.41 -4.75 41.70
N GLY A 572 -18.51 -4.36 40.42
CA GLY A 572 -17.37 -3.82 39.65
C GLY A 572 -16.76 -2.57 40.32
N LEU A 573 -17.60 -1.65 40.79
CA LEU A 573 -17.15 -0.48 41.54
C LEU A 573 -16.44 -0.84 42.84
N ILE A 574 -17.01 -1.77 43.60
CA ILE A 574 -16.41 -2.29 44.86
C ILE A 574 -15.05 -2.93 44.58
N CYS A 575 -14.94 -3.75 43.53
CA CYS A 575 -13.66 -4.38 43.15
C CYS A 575 -12.61 -3.33 42.76
N ILE A 576 -12.99 -2.27 42.01
CA ILE A 576 -12.09 -1.17 41.67
C ILE A 576 -11.64 -0.43 42.92
N LEU A 577 -12.57 -0.11 43.86
CA LEU A 577 -12.23 0.56 45.09
C LEU A 577 -11.30 -0.28 45.98
N ILE A 578 -11.55 -1.59 46.09
CA ILE A 578 -10.66 -2.52 46.80
C ILE A 578 -9.28 -2.57 46.14
N ALA A 579 -9.20 -2.66 44.81
CA ALA A 579 -7.93 -2.65 44.08
C ALA A 579 -7.14 -1.37 44.30
N LEU A 580 -7.82 -0.20 44.28
CA LEU A 580 -7.21 1.09 44.61
C LEU A 580 -6.72 1.18 46.06
N MET A 581 -7.47 0.63 47.02
CA MET A 581 -7.07 0.58 48.43
C MET A 581 -5.86 -0.34 48.68
N ILE A 582 -5.79 -1.49 47.98
CA ILE A 582 -4.67 -2.44 48.09
C ILE A 582 -3.45 -1.96 47.28
N GLY A 583 -3.67 -1.26 46.14
CA GLY A 583 -2.62 -0.76 45.29
C GLY A 583 -1.85 0.47 45.79
N GLY A 584 -2.27 1.05 46.92
CA GLY A 584 -1.51 2.10 47.62
C GLY A 584 -1.45 3.46 46.85
N LEU A 585 -2.46 3.79 46.06
CA LEU A 585 -2.64 5.12 45.46
C LEU A 585 -3.59 5.95 46.29
#